data_a038f6ee62cc1ce78406b3510676acad
#
_entry.id   a038f6ee62cc1ce78406b3510676acad
#
_cell.length_a   1.000
_cell.length_b   1.000
_cell.length_c   1.000
_cell.angle_alpha   90.00
_cell.angle_beta   90.00
_cell.angle_gamma   90.00
#
_symmetry.space_group_name_H-M   'P 1'
#
loop_
_entity.id
_entity.type
_entity.pdbx_description
1 polymer ?
#
loop_
_entity_poly.entity_id
_entity_poly.type
_entity_poly.pdbx_seq_one_letter_code
_entity_poly.pdbx_strand_id
1 'polypeptide(L)'
;YRNSSKKIFIQKFEKIFLKFANFYKETLDVVIGRTKTVSFFIIFIIIASVLLFSFSKKELLPKEDRGAYLIIGSTDEGSSFEYTQEQAKKVEARLIPLLQAEDSPYSRFIMRVPGFGNSANSYNSFIIIALLDDWKNRKKGQEVVLREAIGKIVTLPQAVADPITPQAIRVSNYNKPFQMVVY
;
A
#
# COMPACT_ATOMS: atom_id res chain seq x y z
N TYR A 1 -61.58 19.77 -4.57
CA TYR A 1 -60.64 19.78 -3.43
C TYR A 1 -59.17 19.43 -3.83
N ARG A 2 -58.96 18.76 -4.97
CA ARG A 2 -57.60 18.29 -5.37
C ARG A 2 -56.74 19.36 -6.08
N ASN A 3 -57.29 20.50 -6.43
CA ASN A 3 -56.60 21.56 -7.20
C ASN A 3 -55.92 22.62 -6.30
N SER A 4 -56.34 22.75 -5.04
CA SER A 4 -55.86 23.78 -4.10
C SER A 4 -54.48 23.44 -3.57
N SER A 5 -54.22 22.18 -3.24
CA SER A 5 -52.92 21.73 -2.70
C SER A 5 -51.77 21.81 -3.70
N LYS A 6 -52.07 21.58 -4.99
CA LYS A 6 -51.09 21.73 -6.06
C LYS A 6 -50.70 23.22 -6.28
N LYS A 7 -51.64 24.13 -6.13
CA LYS A 7 -51.35 25.59 -6.25
C LYS A 7 -50.43 26.06 -5.11
N ILE A 8 -50.64 25.57 -3.88
CA ILE A 8 -49.82 25.94 -2.71
C ILE A 8 -48.38 25.37 -2.85
N PHE A 9 -48.25 24.16 -3.37
CA PHE A 9 -46.94 23.55 -3.62
C PHE A 9 -46.16 24.31 -4.71
N ILE A 10 -46.82 24.64 -5.81
CA ILE A 10 -46.22 25.40 -6.91
C ILE A 10 -45.77 26.79 -6.41
N GLN A 11 -46.61 27.50 -5.63
CA GLN A 11 -46.25 28.81 -5.08
C GLN A 11 -45.07 28.73 -4.08
N LYS A 12 -44.95 27.68 -3.28
CA LYS A 12 -43.78 27.48 -2.39
C LYS A 12 -42.54 27.23 -3.22
N PHE A 13 -42.61 26.38 -4.23
CA PHE A 13 -41.49 26.08 -5.11
C PHE A 13 -41.05 27.34 -5.87
N GLU A 14 -41.98 28.11 -6.40
CA GLU A 14 -41.72 29.37 -7.09
C GLU A 14 -41.02 30.41 -6.19
N LYS A 15 -41.45 30.53 -4.92
CA LYS A 15 -40.80 31.41 -3.94
C LYS A 15 -39.37 30.97 -3.62
N ILE A 16 -39.11 29.67 -3.49
CA ILE A 16 -37.78 29.13 -3.28
C ILE A 16 -36.90 29.38 -4.49
N PHE A 17 -37.44 29.14 -5.68
CA PHE A 17 -36.73 29.36 -6.94
C PHE A 17 -36.36 30.82 -7.13
N LEU A 18 -37.32 31.75 -6.88
CA LEU A 18 -37.04 33.19 -6.94
C LEU A 18 -36.00 33.65 -5.93
N LYS A 19 -36.00 33.09 -4.71
CA LYS A 19 -34.93 33.36 -3.75
C LYS A 19 -33.58 32.94 -4.28
N PHE A 20 -33.47 31.71 -4.84
CA PHE A 20 -32.23 31.24 -5.46
C PHE A 20 -31.79 32.08 -6.63
N ALA A 21 -32.73 32.46 -7.51
CA ALA A 21 -32.45 33.31 -8.66
C ALA A 21 -31.94 34.70 -8.26
N ASN A 22 -32.53 35.32 -7.24
CA ASN A 22 -32.09 36.60 -6.73
C ASN A 22 -30.71 36.48 -6.06
N PHE A 23 -30.50 35.48 -5.22
CA PHE A 23 -29.21 35.21 -4.62
C PHE A 23 -28.11 35.01 -5.67
N TYR A 24 -28.40 34.21 -6.72
CA TYR A 24 -27.48 34.02 -7.84
C TYR A 24 -27.16 35.33 -8.56
N LYS A 25 -28.17 36.14 -8.84
CA LYS A 25 -28.01 37.44 -9.50
C LYS A 25 -27.13 38.38 -8.68
N GLU A 26 -27.42 38.52 -7.38
CA GLU A 26 -26.63 39.38 -6.48
C GLU A 26 -25.17 38.90 -6.36
N THR A 27 -24.97 37.57 -6.25
CA THR A 27 -23.62 36.98 -6.22
C THR A 27 -22.89 37.25 -7.54
N LEU A 28 -23.58 37.09 -8.67
CA LEU A 28 -23.01 37.31 -10.00
C LEU A 28 -22.60 38.78 -10.20
N ASP A 29 -23.43 39.73 -9.78
CA ASP A 29 -23.13 41.17 -9.87
C ASP A 29 -21.88 41.53 -9.02
N VAL A 30 -21.75 40.95 -7.83
CA VAL A 30 -20.56 41.14 -6.98
C VAL A 30 -19.30 40.54 -7.62
N VAL A 31 -19.41 39.33 -8.20
CA VAL A 31 -18.29 38.63 -8.84
C VAL A 31 -17.82 39.39 -10.09
N ILE A 32 -18.75 39.86 -10.93
CA ILE A 32 -18.44 40.63 -12.14
C ILE A 32 -17.85 41.99 -11.77
N GLY A 33 -18.39 42.64 -10.73
CA GLY A 33 -17.90 43.95 -10.29
C GLY A 33 -16.51 43.89 -9.66
N ARG A 34 -16.05 42.71 -9.17
CA ARG A 34 -14.77 42.52 -8.48
C ARG A 34 -13.86 41.51 -9.18
N THR A 35 -13.74 41.59 -10.48
CA THR A 35 -12.96 40.65 -11.32
C THR A 35 -11.51 40.46 -10.82
N LYS A 36 -10.85 41.52 -10.38
CA LYS A 36 -9.46 41.41 -9.85
C LYS A 36 -9.38 40.56 -8.59
N THR A 37 -10.36 40.72 -7.68
CA THR A 37 -10.41 39.91 -6.44
C THR A 37 -10.71 38.46 -6.74
N VAL A 38 -11.63 38.20 -7.66
CA VAL A 38 -11.98 36.84 -8.10
C VAL A 38 -10.78 36.17 -8.78
N SER A 39 -10.08 36.86 -9.69
CA SER A 39 -8.89 36.33 -10.34
C SER A 39 -7.79 36.00 -9.31
N PHE A 40 -7.59 36.84 -8.31
CA PHE A 40 -6.64 36.55 -7.22
C PHE A 40 -7.01 35.28 -6.47
N PHE A 41 -8.31 35.10 -6.13
CA PHE A 41 -8.79 33.90 -5.45
C PHE A 41 -8.60 32.64 -6.30
N ILE A 42 -8.86 32.70 -7.61
CA ILE A 42 -8.65 31.57 -8.53
C ILE A 42 -7.18 31.19 -8.57
N ILE A 43 -6.27 32.16 -8.73
CA ILE A 43 -4.84 31.92 -8.74
C ILE A 43 -4.38 31.31 -7.41
N PHE A 44 -4.88 31.84 -6.29
CA PHE A 44 -4.57 31.31 -4.94
C PHE A 44 -5.02 29.84 -4.80
N ILE A 45 -6.24 29.51 -5.25
CA ILE A 45 -6.75 28.12 -5.22
C ILE A 45 -5.88 27.19 -6.07
N ILE A 46 -5.47 27.63 -7.26
CA ILE A 46 -4.61 26.83 -8.14
C ILE A 46 -3.26 26.56 -7.46
N ILE A 47 -2.64 27.59 -6.90
CA ILE A 47 -1.35 27.45 -6.19
C ILE A 47 -1.51 26.52 -4.97
N ALA A 48 -2.55 26.73 -4.17
CA ALA A 48 -2.84 25.89 -3.02
C ALA A 48 -3.07 24.43 -3.40
N SER A 49 -3.79 24.17 -4.50
CA SER A 49 -4.04 22.82 -5.01
C SER A 49 -2.75 22.13 -5.45
N VAL A 50 -1.86 22.83 -6.15
CA VAL A 50 -0.56 22.30 -6.57
C VAL A 50 0.31 21.98 -5.36
N LEU A 51 0.34 22.86 -4.35
CA LEU A 51 1.06 22.60 -3.11
C LEU A 51 0.50 21.40 -2.35
N LEU A 52 -0.82 21.32 -2.15
CA LEU A 52 -1.45 20.18 -1.49
C LEU A 52 -1.18 18.87 -2.23
N PHE A 53 -1.26 18.87 -3.55
CA PHE A 53 -0.94 17.68 -4.36
C PHE A 53 0.53 17.28 -4.24
N SER A 54 1.43 18.25 -4.14
CA SER A 54 2.87 18.00 -3.98
C SER A 54 3.22 17.39 -2.61
N PHE A 55 2.51 17.81 -1.55
CA PHE A 55 2.68 17.27 -0.18
C PHE A 55 1.87 16.01 0.08
N SER A 56 0.91 15.69 -0.78
CA SER A 56 0.10 14.48 -0.63
C SER A 56 0.95 13.23 -0.85
N LYS A 57 0.84 12.28 0.07
CA LYS A 57 1.50 10.97 -0.09
C LYS A 57 0.89 10.27 -1.30
N LYS A 58 1.72 9.91 -2.27
CA LYS A 58 1.33 9.21 -3.51
C LYS A 58 1.29 7.69 -3.32
N GLU A 59 0.84 7.23 -2.17
CA GLU A 59 0.68 5.80 -1.90
C GLU A 59 -0.74 5.37 -2.29
N LEU A 60 -0.84 4.45 -3.26
CA LEU A 60 -2.12 3.86 -3.68
C LEU A 60 -2.75 3.01 -2.58
N LEU A 61 -1.92 2.37 -1.77
CA LEU A 61 -2.33 1.54 -0.64
C LEU A 61 -1.36 1.75 0.52
N PRO A 62 -1.85 2.07 1.72
CA PRO A 62 -1.00 2.11 2.89
C PRO A 62 -0.43 0.73 3.17
N LYS A 63 0.82 0.67 3.62
CA LYS A 63 1.45 -0.57 4.04
C LYS A 63 0.73 -1.08 5.30
N GLU A 64 0.07 -2.22 5.18
CA GLU A 64 -0.64 -2.85 6.28
C GLU A 64 0.30 -3.75 7.10
N ASP A 65 0.19 -3.66 8.42
CA ASP A 65 0.81 -4.62 9.32
C ASP A 65 -0.11 -5.83 9.47
N ARG A 66 0.24 -6.92 8.79
CA ARG A 66 -0.53 -8.17 8.77
C ARG A 66 0.00 -9.23 9.72
N GLY A 67 1.01 -8.90 10.49
CA GLY A 67 1.64 -9.87 11.39
C GLY A 67 2.38 -11.00 10.68
N ALA A 68 2.66 -10.86 9.37
CA ALA A 68 3.42 -11.85 8.61
C ALA A 68 4.09 -11.22 7.39
N TYR A 69 5.27 -11.73 7.04
CA TYR A 69 5.92 -11.44 5.77
C TYR A 69 6.59 -12.70 5.20
N LEU A 70 6.89 -12.67 3.92
CA LEU A 70 7.48 -13.77 3.18
C LEU A 70 8.91 -13.40 2.79
N ILE A 71 9.82 -14.33 2.94
CA ILE A 71 11.17 -14.24 2.36
C ILE A 71 11.21 -15.26 1.21
N ILE A 72 11.26 -14.76 -0.01
CA ILE A 72 11.37 -15.60 -1.20
C ILE A 72 12.85 -15.65 -1.58
N GLY A 73 13.39 -16.85 -1.63
CA GLY A 73 14.78 -17.07 -1.98
C GLY A 73 14.93 -17.95 -3.20
N SER A 74 16.01 -17.73 -3.93
CA SER A 74 16.42 -18.56 -5.06
C SER A 74 17.93 -18.79 -5.02
N THR A 75 18.32 -19.99 -5.46
CA THR A 75 19.69 -20.38 -5.78
C THR A 75 19.87 -20.37 -7.30
N ASP A 76 21.07 -20.67 -7.77
CA ASP A 76 21.36 -20.71 -9.19
C ASP A 76 20.48 -21.73 -9.94
N GLU A 77 20.20 -21.45 -11.21
CA GLU A 77 19.44 -22.37 -12.08
C GLU A 77 20.15 -23.71 -12.18
N GLY A 78 19.39 -24.82 -12.09
CA GLY A 78 19.93 -26.16 -12.08
C GLY A 78 20.40 -26.68 -10.71
N SER A 79 20.25 -25.90 -9.65
CA SER A 79 20.53 -26.36 -8.29
C SER A 79 19.62 -27.52 -7.87
N SER A 80 20.20 -28.50 -7.17
CA SER A 80 19.43 -29.62 -6.63
C SER A 80 18.56 -29.18 -5.44
N PHE A 81 17.55 -30.00 -5.14
CA PHE A 81 16.70 -29.79 -3.97
C PHE A 81 17.50 -29.72 -2.67
N GLU A 82 18.46 -30.63 -2.49
CA GLU A 82 19.29 -30.72 -1.29
C GLU A 82 20.16 -29.48 -1.11
N TYR A 83 20.76 -29.00 -2.21
CA TYR A 83 21.55 -27.77 -2.18
C TYR A 83 20.70 -26.57 -1.79
N THR A 84 19.55 -26.42 -2.42
CA THR A 84 18.61 -25.31 -2.14
C THR A 84 18.11 -25.37 -0.69
N GLN A 85 17.79 -26.56 -0.19
CA GLN A 85 17.39 -26.76 1.19
C GLN A 85 18.50 -26.37 2.16
N GLU A 86 19.76 -26.70 1.86
CA GLU A 86 20.91 -26.30 2.68
C GLU A 86 21.06 -24.77 2.72
N GLN A 87 20.94 -24.10 1.57
CA GLN A 87 20.99 -22.63 1.54
C GLN A 87 19.81 -22.01 2.31
N ALA A 88 18.60 -22.55 2.16
CA ALA A 88 17.43 -22.10 2.92
C ALA A 88 17.64 -22.23 4.43
N LYS A 89 18.24 -23.35 4.90
CA LYS A 89 18.62 -23.54 6.31
C LYS A 89 19.66 -22.51 6.79
N LYS A 90 20.59 -22.09 5.92
CA LYS A 90 21.55 -21.03 6.27
C LYS A 90 20.87 -19.69 6.43
N VAL A 91 19.85 -19.38 5.60
CA VAL A 91 19.02 -18.17 5.77
C VAL A 91 18.26 -18.24 7.09
N GLU A 92 17.59 -19.36 7.36
CA GLU A 92 16.84 -19.58 8.60
C GLU A 92 17.73 -19.43 9.84
N ALA A 93 18.91 -20.04 9.83
CA ALA A 93 19.87 -19.97 10.94
C ALA A 93 20.28 -18.53 11.30
N ARG A 94 20.29 -17.61 10.33
CA ARG A 94 20.54 -16.18 10.59
C ARG A 94 19.33 -15.46 11.18
N LEU A 95 18.12 -15.98 10.98
CA LEU A 95 16.88 -15.42 11.52
C LEU A 95 16.57 -15.94 12.92
N ILE A 96 17.03 -17.14 13.28
CA ILE A 96 16.82 -17.77 14.60
C ILE A 96 17.21 -16.84 15.77
N PRO A 97 18.34 -16.11 15.76
CA PRO A 97 18.67 -15.19 16.84
C PRO A 97 17.64 -14.07 17.05
N LEU A 98 16.91 -13.68 15.98
CA LEU A 98 15.82 -12.69 16.07
C LEU A 98 14.60 -13.28 16.78
N LEU A 99 14.35 -14.59 16.63
CA LEU A 99 13.27 -15.29 17.31
C LEU A 99 13.59 -15.51 18.81
N GLN A 100 14.84 -15.71 19.15
CA GLN A 100 15.29 -16.00 20.51
C GLN A 100 15.56 -14.75 21.36
N ALA A 101 15.44 -13.56 20.78
CA ALA A 101 15.61 -12.30 21.52
C ALA A 101 14.53 -12.14 22.60
N GLU A 102 14.90 -11.56 23.75
CA GLU A 102 14.03 -11.42 24.93
C GLU A 102 12.73 -10.63 24.63
N ASP A 103 12.76 -9.65 23.73
CA ASP A 103 11.61 -8.88 23.22
C ASP A 103 11.32 -9.24 21.74
N SER A 104 11.38 -10.52 21.38
CA SER A 104 11.20 -10.95 19.99
C SER A 104 9.81 -10.59 19.47
N PRO A 105 9.69 -9.92 18.31
CA PRO A 105 8.43 -9.70 17.66
C PRO A 105 7.94 -10.92 16.86
N TYR A 106 8.70 -12.01 16.84
CA TYR A 106 8.43 -13.20 16.03
C TYR A 106 7.77 -14.30 16.84
N SER A 107 6.76 -14.93 16.27
CA SER A 107 6.12 -16.13 16.80
C SER A 107 6.84 -17.38 16.29
N ARG A 108 7.07 -17.47 14.97
CA ARG A 108 7.76 -18.61 14.33
C ARG A 108 8.19 -18.31 12.91
N PHE A 109 9.12 -19.14 12.41
CA PHE A 109 9.45 -19.25 11.01
C PHE A 109 8.94 -20.57 10.42
N ILE A 110 8.43 -20.56 9.20
CA ILE A 110 8.01 -21.75 8.46
C ILE A 110 8.78 -21.77 7.14
N MET A 111 9.65 -22.75 6.95
CA MET A 111 10.42 -22.91 5.73
C MET A 111 9.76 -23.94 4.81
N ARG A 112 9.77 -23.65 3.52
CA ARG A 112 9.32 -24.57 2.47
C ARG A 112 10.27 -24.55 1.28
N VAL A 113 10.62 -25.73 0.79
CA VAL A 113 11.36 -25.96 -0.44
C VAL A 113 10.58 -27.04 -1.23
N PRO A 114 10.26 -26.84 -2.50
CA PRO A 114 10.38 -25.61 -3.29
C PRO A 114 9.40 -24.51 -2.86
N GLY A 115 9.65 -23.30 -3.33
CA GLY A 115 8.81 -22.11 -3.04
C GLY A 115 7.39 -22.20 -3.61
N PHE A 116 6.64 -21.09 -3.57
CA PHE A 116 5.27 -20.96 -4.10
C PHE A 116 5.24 -20.27 -5.48
N GLY A 117 4.12 -20.43 -6.19
CA GLY A 117 3.85 -19.74 -7.45
C GLY A 117 4.56 -20.38 -8.62
N ASN A 118 5.03 -19.57 -9.57
CA ASN A 118 5.73 -20.05 -10.76
C ASN A 118 7.01 -20.81 -10.42
N SER A 119 7.56 -20.58 -9.24
CA SER A 119 8.74 -21.25 -8.71
C SER A 119 8.41 -22.55 -7.96
N ALA A 120 7.13 -22.93 -7.83
CA ALA A 120 6.72 -24.11 -7.05
C ALA A 120 7.25 -25.43 -7.62
N ASN A 121 7.52 -25.48 -8.92
CA ASN A 121 8.09 -26.63 -9.61
C ASN A 121 9.61 -26.52 -9.81
N SER A 122 10.22 -25.45 -9.37
CA SER A 122 11.65 -25.19 -9.51
C SER A 122 12.35 -25.50 -8.22
N TYR A 123 13.21 -26.52 -8.23
CA TYR A 123 13.96 -26.95 -7.06
C TYR A 123 15.00 -25.91 -6.57
N ASN A 124 15.26 -24.88 -7.36
CA ASN A 124 16.17 -23.78 -7.03
C ASN A 124 15.50 -22.65 -6.25
N SER A 125 14.30 -22.83 -5.73
CA SER A 125 13.58 -21.81 -4.98
C SER A 125 13.15 -22.28 -3.60
N PHE A 126 13.08 -21.35 -2.67
CA PHE A 126 12.56 -21.58 -1.31
C PHE A 126 11.76 -20.39 -0.82
N ILE A 127 10.98 -20.61 0.21
CA ILE A 127 10.24 -19.56 0.89
C ILE A 127 10.31 -19.75 2.38
N ILE A 128 10.51 -18.66 3.12
CA ILE A 128 10.41 -18.62 4.57
C ILE A 128 9.29 -17.67 4.94
N ILE A 129 8.29 -18.17 5.63
CA ILE A 129 7.18 -17.41 6.16
C ILE A 129 7.55 -17.00 7.57
N ALA A 130 7.72 -15.70 7.79
CA ALA A 130 7.94 -15.13 9.11
C ALA A 130 6.59 -14.71 9.69
N LEU A 131 6.15 -15.39 10.73
CA LEU A 131 4.96 -15.03 11.49
C LEU A 131 5.39 -14.20 12.69
N LEU A 132 4.78 -13.04 12.80
CA LEU A 132 4.98 -12.12 13.91
C LEU A 132 3.95 -12.40 15.01
N ASP A 133 4.26 -11.98 16.20
CA ASP A 133 3.33 -12.01 17.33
C ASP A 133 2.20 -10.99 17.15
N ASP A 134 1.15 -11.08 17.95
CA ASP A 134 0.02 -10.15 17.86
C ASP A 134 0.50 -8.71 18.02
N TRP A 135 -0.05 -7.80 17.22
CA TRP A 135 0.31 -6.38 17.23
C TRP A 135 0.19 -5.72 18.61
N LYS A 136 -0.66 -6.26 19.50
CA LYS A 136 -0.81 -5.81 20.88
C LYS A 136 0.40 -6.13 21.75
N ASN A 137 1.11 -7.19 21.41
CA ASN A 137 2.26 -7.70 22.18
C ASN A 137 3.58 -7.18 21.61
N ARG A 138 3.57 -6.60 20.40
CA ARG A 138 4.77 -6.12 19.72
C ARG A 138 5.05 -4.66 20.02
N LYS A 139 6.29 -4.33 20.35
CA LYS A 139 6.78 -2.95 20.47
C LYS A 139 7.17 -2.35 19.12
N LYS A 140 7.45 -3.19 18.10
CA LYS A 140 7.92 -2.81 16.77
C LYS A 140 6.88 -3.16 15.71
N GLY A 141 6.59 -2.24 14.80
CA GLY A 141 5.74 -2.51 13.64
C GLY A 141 6.44 -3.41 12.62
N GLN A 142 5.67 -4.09 11.77
CA GLN A 142 6.16 -5.06 10.78
C GLN A 142 7.25 -4.49 9.87
N GLU A 143 7.20 -3.21 9.49
CA GLU A 143 8.18 -2.59 8.60
C GLU A 143 9.57 -2.49 9.24
N VAL A 144 9.64 -2.18 10.54
CA VAL A 144 10.90 -2.11 11.28
C VAL A 144 11.50 -3.51 11.41
N VAL A 145 10.66 -4.49 11.75
CA VAL A 145 11.04 -5.90 11.89
C VAL A 145 11.56 -6.46 10.56
N LEU A 146 10.87 -6.16 9.47
CA LEU A 146 11.28 -6.53 8.11
C LEU A 146 12.67 -5.97 7.76
N ARG A 147 12.91 -4.71 8.08
CA ARG A 147 14.19 -4.04 7.80
C ARG A 147 15.34 -4.64 8.59
N GLU A 148 15.10 -5.03 9.85
CA GLU A 148 16.09 -5.76 10.67
C GLU A 148 16.42 -7.14 10.07
N ALA A 149 15.40 -7.87 9.58
CA ALA A 149 15.59 -9.14 8.90
C ALA A 149 16.40 -9.00 7.61
N ILE A 150 16.10 -8.00 6.78
CA ILE A 150 16.87 -7.70 5.56
C ILE A 150 18.35 -7.54 5.88
N GLY A 151 18.69 -6.77 6.91
CA GLY A 151 20.08 -6.55 7.32
C GLY A 151 20.84 -7.85 7.69
N LYS A 152 20.12 -8.90 8.10
CA LYS A 152 20.72 -10.20 8.44
C LYS A 152 20.90 -11.13 7.24
N ILE A 153 20.01 -11.03 6.24
CA ILE A 153 20.00 -11.98 5.11
C ILE A 153 20.72 -11.48 3.85
N VAL A 154 20.86 -10.16 3.67
CA VAL A 154 21.49 -9.54 2.48
C VAL A 154 22.95 -10.02 2.25
N THR A 155 23.62 -10.52 3.28
CA THR A 155 25.04 -10.93 3.19
C THR A 155 25.26 -12.39 2.78
N LEU A 156 24.27 -13.08 2.20
CA LEU A 156 24.44 -14.46 1.72
C LEU A 156 24.86 -14.48 0.25
N PRO A 157 26.08 -14.90 -0.09
CA PRO A 157 26.59 -14.83 -1.46
C PRO A 157 26.01 -15.92 -2.38
N GLN A 158 25.36 -16.97 -1.85
CA GLN A 158 24.94 -18.17 -2.59
C GLN A 158 23.44 -18.30 -2.74
N ALA A 159 22.66 -17.37 -2.21
CA ALA A 159 21.22 -17.31 -2.37
C ALA A 159 20.75 -15.87 -2.34
N VAL A 160 19.92 -15.51 -3.28
CA VAL A 160 19.21 -14.21 -3.27
C VAL A 160 17.93 -14.43 -2.47
N ALA A 161 17.75 -13.64 -1.42
CA ALA A 161 16.57 -13.75 -0.56
C ALA A 161 15.92 -12.37 -0.41
N ASP A 162 14.72 -12.20 -0.96
CA ASP A 162 13.95 -10.95 -0.96
C ASP A 162 12.75 -11.06 -0.03
N PRO A 163 12.67 -10.23 1.02
CA PRO A 163 11.52 -10.18 1.88
C PRO A 163 10.38 -9.36 1.23
N ILE A 164 9.21 -9.96 1.18
CA ILE A 164 8.00 -9.39 0.58
C ILE A 164 6.88 -9.36 1.60
N THR A 165 6.22 -8.21 1.73
CA THR A 165 4.98 -8.10 2.50
C THR A 165 3.80 -8.41 1.59
N PRO A 166 2.97 -9.44 1.88
CA PRO A 166 1.78 -9.72 1.11
C PRO A 166 0.80 -8.56 1.19
N GLN A 167 0.36 -8.05 0.05
CA GLN A 167 -0.66 -7.01 -0.02
C GLN A 167 -2.06 -7.60 0.12
N ALA A 168 -2.98 -6.88 0.81
CA ALA A 168 -4.38 -7.28 0.96
C ALA A 168 -5.11 -7.32 -0.38
N ILE A 169 -4.86 -6.33 -1.20
CA ILE A 169 -5.47 -6.17 -2.52
C ILE A 169 -4.33 -6.18 -3.56
N ARG A 170 -4.37 -7.11 -4.49
CA ARG A 170 -3.45 -7.11 -5.63
C ARG A 170 -3.96 -6.09 -6.65
N VAL A 171 -3.33 -4.94 -6.71
CA VAL A 171 -3.65 -3.90 -7.70
C VAL A 171 -3.10 -4.25 -9.09
N SER A 172 -2.03 -5.05 -9.13
CA SER A 172 -1.43 -5.53 -10.37
C SER A 172 -0.75 -6.88 -10.15
N ASN A 173 -0.80 -7.75 -11.16
CA ASN A 173 -0.03 -9.00 -11.16
C ASN A 173 1.48 -8.76 -11.38
N TYR A 174 1.88 -7.54 -11.73
CA TYR A 174 3.25 -7.16 -12.02
C TYR A 174 3.76 -6.19 -10.95
N ASN A 175 4.54 -6.72 -10.01
CA ASN A 175 5.17 -5.91 -8.95
C ASN A 175 6.40 -5.13 -9.43
N LYS A 176 6.81 -5.28 -10.69
CA LYS A 176 7.98 -4.60 -11.25
C LYS A 176 7.52 -3.56 -12.27
N PRO A 177 7.97 -2.30 -12.14
CA PRO A 177 7.58 -1.22 -13.06
C PRO A 177 8.12 -1.43 -14.48
N PHE A 178 9.12 -2.29 -14.64
CA PHE A 178 9.72 -2.64 -15.93
C PHE A 178 10.07 -4.12 -15.96
N GLN A 179 9.65 -4.82 -17.01
CA GLN A 179 10.01 -6.21 -17.30
C GLN A 179 10.43 -6.30 -18.77
N MET A 180 11.61 -6.86 -19.01
CA MET A 180 12.11 -7.14 -20.34
C MET A 180 12.33 -8.65 -20.47
N VAL A 181 11.75 -9.24 -21.51
CA VAL A 181 11.98 -10.63 -21.88
C VAL A 181 12.96 -10.61 -23.04
N VAL A 182 14.12 -11.25 -22.87
CA VAL A 182 15.12 -11.45 -23.92
C VAL A 182 14.96 -12.88 -24.41
N TYR A 183 14.77 -13.04 -25.73
CA TYR A 183 14.66 -14.34 -26.40
C TYR A 183 16.02 -14.75 -26.97
#